data_828727cd6df2dd14852fb38d24483be3
#
_entry.id   828727cd6df2dd14852fb38d24483be3
#
_cell.length_a   1.000
_cell.length_b   1.000
_cell.length_c   1.000
_cell.angle_alpha   90.00
_cell.angle_beta   90.00
_cell.angle_gamma   90.00
#
_symmetry.space_group_name_H-M   'P 1'
#
loop_
_entity.id
_entity.type
_entity.pdbx_description
1 polymer ?
#
loop_
_entity_poly.entity_id
_entity_poly.type
_entity_poly.pdbx_seq_one_letter_code
_entity_poly.pdbx_strand_id
1 'polypeptide(L)'
;MRKPLKRLEAGLPAAWYRDPAHYERELEAIWYRGWIAAGREEEIPEAGDWRVVRIGTQSVILTRDRAGSIRAFHNVCRHRGSILCSKEQGRFERDRIVCPYHSWTYDLQGALVATPRRMETPDFDKADFPLHKIAVECWGGFVFVRLEGNRKFDLGGMPDRFRNYGFQNLRIGKRIVADVQANWKLLAENFSECFHCPPVHPELCRVVTAYREAGAWGLRGKETIPEYKPGAQTLTLDGSARIPPFAGLNDAERSTLYVPWMLPPNLFLNVQPDYVNSHLMFPTGPESVRLVYDWLFEPAHMPAGKNLAHYTALWETTNAQDARNCEWQQQGLQSRAFRRGFYVPQEFDCHRFAQWVRARVRRRASLTAVKR
;
A
#
# COMPACT_ATOMS: atom_id res chain seq x y z
N MET A 1 -21.79 -11.10 -3.24
CA MET A 1 -21.63 -11.73 -4.57
C MET A 1 -21.04 -10.72 -5.54
N ARG A 2 -19.89 -11.04 -6.13
CA ARG A 2 -19.31 -10.29 -7.23
C ARG A 2 -20.16 -10.55 -8.48
N LYS A 3 -20.80 -9.52 -9.04
CA LYS A 3 -21.64 -9.67 -10.24
C LYS A 3 -20.94 -9.04 -11.43
N PRO A 4 -20.90 -9.71 -12.60
CA PRO A 4 -20.35 -9.12 -13.81
C PRO A 4 -21.12 -7.86 -14.21
N LEU A 5 -20.45 -6.96 -14.93
CA LEU A 5 -21.12 -5.82 -15.54
C LEU A 5 -22.13 -6.33 -16.59
N LYS A 6 -23.27 -5.69 -16.68
CA LYS A 6 -24.31 -6.07 -17.63
C LYS A 6 -24.09 -5.48 -19.04
N ARG A 7 -23.19 -4.51 -19.15
CA ARG A 7 -22.84 -3.80 -20.38
C ARG A 7 -21.44 -3.22 -20.26
N LEU A 8 -20.88 -2.69 -21.32
CA LEU A 8 -19.65 -1.92 -21.28
C LEU A 8 -19.85 -0.68 -20.38
N GLU A 9 -18.94 -0.47 -19.45
CA GLU A 9 -18.95 0.71 -18.58
C GLU A 9 -17.74 1.61 -18.88
N ALA A 10 -17.96 2.91 -18.86
CA ALA A 10 -16.93 3.87 -19.19
C ALA A 10 -15.87 3.96 -18.09
N GLY A 11 -14.60 3.81 -18.46
CA GLY A 11 -13.43 4.00 -17.59
C GLY A 11 -13.26 5.45 -17.15
N LEU A 12 -12.19 5.74 -16.42
CA LEU A 12 -11.82 7.10 -16.08
C LEU A 12 -11.34 7.85 -17.34
N PRO A 13 -11.52 9.18 -17.42
CA PRO A 13 -10.96 9.96 -18.53
C PRO A 13 -9.43 9.81 -18.61
N ALA A 14 -8.86 9.70 -19.81
CA ALA A 14 -7.40 9.59 -20.02
C ALA A 14 -6.62 10.72 -19.31
N ALA A 15 -7.17 11.93 -19.28
CA ALA A 15 -6.57 13.05 -18.57
C ALA A 15 -6.38 12.79 -17.05
N TRP A 16 -7.20 11.95 -16.43
CA TRP A 16 -7.08 11.64 -15.00
C TRP A 16 -5.82 10.83 -14.65
N TYR A 17 -5.20 10.23 -15.64
CA TYR A 17 -3.98 9.44 -15.45
C TYR A 17 -2.69 10.22 -15.75
N ARG A 18 -2.79 11.50 -16.19
CA ARG A 18 -1.62 12.28 -16.61
C ARG A 18 -1.67 13.78 -16.25
N ASP A 19 -2.87 14.34 -15.99
CA ASP A 19 -3.03 15.76 -15.66
C ASP A 19 -2.52 16.06 -14.25
N PRO A 20 -1.46 16.89 -14.09
CA PRO A 20 -0.93 17.26 -12.78
C PRO A 20 -1.99 17.89 -11.87
N ALA A 21 -2.89 18.72 -12.41
CA ALA A 21 -3.94 19.36 -11.60
C ALA A 21 -4.98 18.33 -11.10
N HIS A 22 -5.22 17.26 -11.85
CA HIS A 22 -6.06 16.16 -11.37
C HIS A 22 -5.34 15.34 -10.30
N TYR A 23 -4.05 15.07 -10.48
CA TYR A 23 -3.21 14.39 -9.50
C TYR A 23 -3.20 15.11 -8.16
N GLU A 24 -3.02 16.44 -8.14
CA GLU A 24 -3.11 17.24 -6.91
C GLU A 24 -4.48 17.08 -6.22
N ARG A 25 -5.58 17.05 -6.99
CA ARG A 25 -6.91 16.79 -6.43
C ARG A 25 -7.01 15.40 -5.79
N GLU A 26 -6.37 14.39 -6.38
CA GLU A 26 -6.31 13.03 -5.82
C GLU A 26 -5.47 12.97 -4.54
N LEU A 27 -4.30 13.62 -4.51
CA LEU A 27 -3.48 13.71 -3.31
C LEU A 27 -4.30 14.24 -2.14
N GLU A 28 -4.98 15.35 -2.36
CA GLU A 28 -5.80 16.01 -1.36
C GLU A 28 -7.05 15.21 -0.93
N ALA A 29 -7.73 14.57 -1.87
CA ALA A 29 -9.01 13.90 -1.60
C ALA A 29 -8.86 12.47 -1.10
N ILE A 30 -7.79 11.79 -1.51
CA ILE A 30 -7.57 10.36 -1.29
C ILE A 30 -6.37 10.13 -0.37
N TRP A 31 -5.18 10.64 -0.74
CA TRP A 31 -3.91 10.28 -0.10
C TRP A 31 -3.68 10.96 1.25
N TYR A 32 -4.07 12.23 1.40
CA TYR A 32 -3.89 12.94 2.67
C TYR A 32 -5.02 12.68 3.66
N ARG A 33 -6.21 12.31 3.18
CA ARG A 33 -7.41 12.08 4.02
C ARG A 33 -7.82 10.62 4.16
N GLY A 34 -7.21 9.73 3.38
CA GLY A 34 -7.34 8.28 3.51
C GLY A 34 -6.41 7.73 4.59
N TRP A 35 -6.68 6.50 5.02
CA TRP A 35 -5.71 5.70 5.74
C TRP A 35 -4.76 5.07 4.73
N ILE A 36 -3.47 5.34 4.89
CA ILE A 36 -2.40 4.90 4.00
C ILE A 36 -1.54 3.90 4.76
N ALA A 37 -1.37 2.70 4.21
CA ALA A 37 -0.40 1.75 4.73
C ALA A 37 1.02 2.32 4.51
N ALA A 38 1.75 2.55 5.59
CA ALA A 38 3.00 3.29 5.60
C ALA A 38 4.24 2.38 5.78
N GLY A 39 4.03 1.08 6.03
CA GLY A 39 5.10 0.10 6.23
C GLY A 39 4.74 -0.94 7.28
N ARG A 40 5.75 -1.59 7.82
CA ARG A 40 5.61 -2.61 8.85
C ARG A 40 6.14 -2.13 10.20
N GLU A 41 5.52 -2.60 11.29
CA GLU A 41 5.95 -2.30 12.67
C GLU A 41 7.38 -2.75 12.96
N GLU A 42 7.82 -3.84 12.34
CA GLU A 42 9.17 -4.39 12.47
C GLU A 42 10.29 -3.50 11.91
N GLU A 43 9.93 -2.49 11.11
CA GLU A 43 10.91 -1.54 10.54
C GLU A 43 11.36 -0.47 11.54
N ILE A 44 10.66 -0.36 12.68
CA ILE A 44 10.99 0.50 13.81
C ILE A 44 10.81 -0.30 15.11
N PRO A 45 11.63 -1.35 15.35
CA PRO A 45 11.41 -2.32 16.42
C PRO A 45 11.61 -1.74 17.83
N GLU A 46 12.52 -0.79 18.00
CA GLU A 46 12.94 -0.29 19.31
C GLU A 46 12.54 1.16 19.54
N ALA A 47 12.46 1.57 20.80
CA ALA A 47 12.24 2.98 21.16
C ALA A 47 13.32 3.87 20.53
N GLY A 48 12.88 4.97 19.92
CA GLY A 48 13.75 5.90 19.20
C GLY A 48 14.05 5.51 17.75
N ASP A 49 13.76 4.30 17.32
CA ASP A 49 13.85 3.97 15.90
C ASP A 49 12.85 4.80 15.11
N TRP A 50 13.28 5.25 13.94
CA TRP A 50 12.43 6.04 13.06
C TRP A 50 12.61 5.68 11.59
N ARG A 51 11.53 5.94 10.83
CA ARG A 51 11.49 5.81 9.39
C ARG A 51 10.74 6.99 8.78
N VAL A 52 11.21 7.45 7.61
CA VAL A 52 10.51 8.47 6.81
C VAL A 52 9.71 7.78 5.71
N VAL A 53 8.43 8.14 5.60
CA VAL A 53 7.55 7.73 4.51
C VAL A 53 7.11 8.95 3.73
N ARG A 54 7.18 8.88 2.41
CA ARG A 54 6.71 9.94 1.51
C ARG A 54 5.34 9.57 0.96
N ILE A 55 4.38 10.48 1.07
CA ILE A 55 3.02 10.32 0.56
C ILE A 55 2.72 11.57 -0.28
N GLY A 56 2.77 11.42 -1.61
CA GLY A 56 2.74 12.57 -2.51
C GLY A 56 3.89 13.53 -2.20
N THR A 57 3.55 14.79 -1.90
CA THR A 57 4.52 15.84 -1.54
C THR A 57 4.86 15.85 -0.05
N GLN A 58 4.14 15.07 0.78
CA GLN A 58 4.29 15.08 2.23
C GLN A 58 5.34 14.07 2.71
N SER A 59 6.09 14.46 3.72
CA SER A 59 7.08 13.64 4.40
C SER A 59 6.63 13.36 5.84
N VAL A 60 6.56 12.10 6.22
CA VAL A 60 6.06 11.62 7.52
C VAL A 60 7.16 10.89 8.24
N ILE A 61 7.42 11.24 9.51
CA ILE A 61 8.27 10.47 10.42
C ILE A 61 7.37 9.47 11.15
N LEU A 62 7.70 8.19 11.07
CA LEU A 62 7.21 7.14 11.96
C LEU A 62 8.30 6.88 13.00
N THR A 63 7.95 6.77 14.28
CA THR A 63 8.91 6.43 15.35
C THR A 63 8.20 5.61 16.44
N ARG A 64 8.97 4.79 17.16
CA ARG A 64 8.47 4.08 18.34
C ARG A 64 8.83 4.85 19.59
N ASP A 65 7.87 5.10 20.48
CA ASP A 65 8.11 5.71 21.77
C ASP A 65 8.54 4.67 22.83
N ARG A 66 8.93 5.15 24.03
CA ARG A 66 9.36 4.28 25.14
C ARG A 66 8.27 3.37 25.69
N ALA A 67 7.00 3.68 25.45
CA ALA A 67 5.88 2.84 25.82
C ALA A 67 5.59 1.76 24.76
N GLY A 68 6.40 1.68 23.70
CA GLY A 68 6.22 0.74 22.59
C GLY A 68 5.19 1.20 21.54
N SER A 69 4.58 2.37 21.72
CA SER A 69 3.58 2.88 20.78
C SER A 69 4.25 3.54 19.57
N ILE A 70 3.68 3.32 18.39
CA ILE A 70 4.10 3.99 17.18
C ILE A 70 3.47 5.38 17.13
N ARG A 71 4.30 6.37 16.84
CA ARG A 71 3.93 7.77 16.66
C ARG A 71 4.24 8.20 15.23
N ALA A 72 3.46 9.14 14.72
CA ALA A 72 3.73 9.75 13.43
C ALA A 72 3.64 11.27 13.51
N PHE A 73 4.55 11.94 12.81
CA PHE A 73 4.62 13.38 12.73
C PHE A 73 4.90 13.83 11.31
N HIS A 74 4.44 15.03 10.96
CA HIS A 74 4.99 15.70 9.78
C HIS A 74 6.49 15.94 9.97
N ASN A 75 7.28 15.61 8.98
CA ASN A 75 8.74 15.74 9.02
C ASN A 75 9.16 17.21 8.83
N VAL A 76 8.72 18.07 9.75
CA VAL A 76 8.92 19.51 9.69
C VAL A 76 9.11 20.12 11.07
N CYS A 77 10.14 20.93 11.24
CA CYS A 77 10.41 21.66 12.48
C CYS A 77 9.43 22.83 12.65
N ARG A 78 8.91 23.00 13.88
CA ARG A 78 7.96 24.08 14.22
C ARG A 78 8.56 25.48 14.19
N HIS A 79 9.90 25.60 14.17
CA HIS A 79 10.56 26.90 14.14
C HIS A 79 10.45 27.59 12.78
N ARG A 80 11.12 27.03 11.75
CA ARG A 80 11.21 27.62 10.39
C ARG A 80 11.09 26.58 9.28
N GLY A 81 10.38 25.48 9.53
CA GLY A 81 10.01 24.51 8.52
C GLY A 81 11.15 23.59 8.04
N SER A 82 12.29 23.55 8.73
CA SER A 82 13.38 22.64 8.35
C SER A 82 12.93 21.17 8.46
N ILE A 83 13.34 20.32 7.53
CA ILE A 83 13.21 18.87 7.61
C ILE A 83 13.97 18.37 8.85
N LEU A 84 13.34 17.50 9.64
CA LEU A 84 13.92 16.91 10.85
C LEU A 84 14.77 15.68 10.54
N CYS A 85 14.25 14.77 9.69
CA CYS A 85 14.92 13.56 9.26
C CYS A 85 15.12 13.60 7.73
N SER A 86 16.39 13.69 7.29
CA SER A 86 16.76 13.74 5.88
C SER A 86 17.09 12.37 5.26
N LYS A 87 17.34 11.36 6.11
CA LYS A 87 17.55 9.96 5.71
C LYS A 87 16.22 9.20 5.68
N GLU A 88 16.23 8.01 5.11
CA GLU A 88 15.02 7.17 5.06
C GLU A 88 14.69 6.51 6.41
N GLN A 89 15.70 6.18 7.20
CA GLN A 89 15.55 5.57 8.52
C GLN A 89 16.76 5.84 9.41
N GLY A 90 16.59 5.59 10.70
CA GLY A 90 17.65 5.73 11.69
C GLY A 90 17.14 5.54 13.12
N ARG A 91 17.94 5.96 14.08
CA ARG A 91 17.59 5.98 15.49
C ARG A 91 17.91 7.36 16.08
N PHE A 92 16.98 7.88 16.89
CA PHE A 92 17.16 9.14 17.60
C PHE A 92 18.09 8.94 18.81
N GLU A 93 19.13 9.72 18.88
CA GLU A 93 20.04 9.70 20.03
C GLU A 93 19.31 10.15 21.29
N ARG A 94 19.45 9.40 22.39
CA ARG A 94 18.82 9.68 23.70
C ARG A 94 17.32 9.95 23.61
N ASP A 95 16.64 9.34 22.62
CA ASP A 95 15.22 9.50 22.37
C ASP A 95 14.81 10.97 22.14
N ARG A 96 15.61 11.72 21.41
CA ARG A 96 15.39 13.12 21.08
C ARG A 96 15.40 13.36 19.59
N ILE A 97 14.34 14.00 19.10
CA ILE A 97 14.23 14.49 17.73
C ILE A 97 14.85 15.88 17.68
N VAL A 98 16.05 15.99 17.16
CA VAL A 98 16.80 17.25 17.13
C VAL A 98 16.75 17.85 15.74
N CYS A 99 16.26 19.08 15.62
CA CYS A 99 16.27 19.81 14.36
C CYS A 99 17.71 20.14 13.94
N PRO A 100 18.12 19.76 12.71
CA PRO A 100 19.50 19.97 12.26
C PRO A 100 19.86 21.45 12.03
N TYR A 101 18.84 22.34 11.99
CA TYR A 101 19.09 23.76 11.69
C TYR A 101 19.47 24.58 12.94
N HIS A 102 18.57 24.61 13.96
CA HIS A 102 18.80 25.42 15.17
C HIS A 102 18.69 24.58 16.45
N SER A 103 18.80 23.28 16.37
CA SER A 103 18.79 22.35 17.52
C SER A 103 17.49 22.40 18.36
N TRP A 104 16.36 22.89 17.82
CA TRP A 104 15.10 22.68 18.51
C TRP A 104 14.87 21.18 18.70
N THR A 105 14.64 20.81 19.97
CA THR A 105 14.65 19.41 20.40
C THR A 105 13.27 19.02 20.89
N TYR A 106 12.77 17.91 20.36
CA TYR A 106 11.49 17.34 20.73
C TYR A 106 11.70 15.95 21.37
N ASP A 107 10.78 15.55 22.24
CA ASP A 107 10.71 14.17 22.70
C ASP A 107 10.01 13.26 21.65
N LEU A 108 9.92 11.95 21.96
CA LEU A 108 9.28 10.98 21.08
C LEU A 108 7.74 11.11 21.06
N GLN A 109 7.14 11.91 21.92
CA GLN A 109 5.71 12.27 21.89
C GLN A 109 5.45 13.55 21.06
N GLY A 110 6.54 14.18 20.59
CA GLY A 110 6.52 15.39 19.77
C GLY A 110 6.46 16.69 20.56
N ALA A 111 6.57 16.67 21.90
CA ALA A 111 6.61 17.89 22.68
C ALA A 111 7.97 18.59 22.53
N LEU A 112 7.97 19.93 22.40
CA LEU A 112 9.19 20.72 22.36
C LEU A 112 9.80 20.79 23.77
N VAL A 113 10.99 20.21 23.94
CA VAL A 113 11.65 20.11 25.26
C VAL A 113 12.82 21.09 25.44
N ALA A 114 13.51 21.46 24.35
CA ALA A 114 14.63 22.40 24.42
C ALA A 114 14.74 23.26 23.16
N THR A 115 15.19 24.52 23.40
CA THR A 115 15.48 25.49 22.34
C THR A 115 16.84 26.17 22.68
N PRO A 116 17.95 25.42 22.50
CA PRO A 116 19.27 25.93 22.92
C PRO A 116 19.64 27.21 22.15
N ARG A 117 20.36 28.12 22.81
CA ARG A 117 20.83 29.39 22.25
C ARG A 117 19.73 30.40 21.83
N ARG A 118 18.48 30.14 22.16
CA ARG A 118 17.39 31.10 21.94
C ARG A 118 17.48 32.18 23.05
N MET A 119 17.38 33.44 22.67
CA MET A 119 17.13 34.51 23.61
C MET A 119 15.72 34.43 24.18
N GLU A 120 15.58 34.62 25.51
CA GLU A 120 14.27 34.54 26.17
C GLU A 120 13.38 35.72 25.74
N THR A 121 12.09 35.44 25.53
CA THR A 121 11.04 36.42 25.28
C THR A 121 9.80 36.04 26.09
N PRO A 122 9.02 37.01 26.62
CA PRO A 122 7.91 36.70 27.52
C PRO A 122 6.73 36.01 26.86
N ASP A 123 6.65 36.05 25.56
CA ASP A 123 5.56 35.48 24.72
C ASP A 123 5.85 34.07 24.20
N PHE A 124 6.96 33.43 24.62
CA PHE A 124 7.34 32.11 24.16
C PHE A 124 7.04 31.03 25.20
N ASP A 125 6.08 30.16 24.88
CA ASP A 125 5.88 28.91 25.62
C ASP A 125 6.18 27.70 24.69
N LYS A 126 7.03 26.76 25.16
CA LYS A 126 7.36 25.55 24.45
C LYS A 126 6.12 24.68 24.18
N ALA A 127 5.11 24.76 25.04
CA ALA A 127 3.86 24.03 24.90
C ALA A 127 3.09 24.36 23.61
N ASP A 128 3.32 25.55 23.03
CA ASP A 128 2.67 26.00 21.79
C ASP A 128 3.32 25.42 20.51
N PHE A 129 4.47 24.77 20.66
CA PHE A 129 5.28 24.32 19.53
C PHE A 129 5.53 22.80 19.47
N PRO A 130 4.56 21.93 19.81
CA PRO A 130 4.72 20.49 19.59
C PRO A 130 4.78 20.18 18.09
N LEU A 131 5.39 19.05 17.71
CA LEU A 131 5.36 18.55 16.33
C LEU A 131 3.91 18.32 15.88
N HIS A 132 3.65 18.56 14.62
CA HIS A 132 2.35 18.25 14.02
C HIS A 132 2.13 16.74 13.96
N LYS A 133 1.22 16.24 14.79
CA LYS A 133 0.88 14.83 14.89
C LYS A 133 0.08 14.35 13.68
N ILE A 134 0.33 13.12 13.27
CA ILE A 134 -0.41 12.39 12.26
C ILE A 134 -1.10 11.21 12.94
N ALA A 135 -2.33 10.91 12.56
CA ALA A 135 -3.05 9.78 13.12
C ALA A 135 -2.41 8.45 12.70
N VAL A 136 -2.27 7.52 13.65
CA VAL A 136 -1.66 6.19 13.44
C VAL A 136 -2.60 5.13 13.94
N GLU A 137 -2.73 4.05 13.18
CA GLU A 137 -3.36 2.80 13.56
C GLU A 137 -2.51 1.63 13.07
N CYS A 138 -2.62 0.48 13.71
CA CYS A 138 -1.91 -0.73 13.33
C CYS A 138 -2.86 -1.90 13.15
N TRP A 139 -2.58 -2.75 12.17
CA TRP A 139 -3.25 -4.03 12.00
C TRP A 139 -2.32 -5.03 11.33
N GLY A 140 -2.24 -6.24 11.89
CA GLY A 140 -1.49 -7.34 11.28
C GLY A 140 0.00 -7.03 11.04
N GLY A 141 0.61 -6.18 11.89
CA GLY A 141 1.98 -5.71 11.73
C GLY A 141 2.15 -4.62 10.68
N PHE A 142 1.09 -4.18 9.99
CA PHE A 142 1.10 -2.99 9.14
C PHE A 142 0.79 -1.73 9.95
N VAL A 143 1.53 -0.67 9.66
CA VAL A 143 1.30 0.68 10.19
C VAL A 143 0.50 1.49 9.17
N PHE A 144 -0.57 2.10 9.61
CA PHE A 144 -1.40 2.99 8.80
C PHE A 144 -1.33 4.40 9.34
N VAL A 145 -1.27 5.38 8.44
CA VAL A 145 -1.28 6.80 8.78
C VAL A 145 -2.40 7.52 8.06
N ARG A 146 -2.89 8.61 8.67
CA ARG A 146 -3.81 9.54 8.03
C ARG A 146 -3.35 10.97 8.36
N LEU A 147 -2.97 11.71 7.32
CA LEU A 147 -2.37 13.04 7.48
C LEU A 147 -3.40 14.07 7.93
N GLU A 148 -4.62 14.01 7.38
CA GLU A 148 -5.68 14.99 7.62
C GLU A 148 -7.06 14.37 7.85
N GLY A 149 -7.94 15.16 8.45
CA GLY A 149 -9.34 14.79 8.66
C GLY A 149 -9.57 13.84 9.83
N ASN A 150 -10.77 13.28 9.91
CA ASN A 150 -11.23 12.48 11.04
C ASN A 150 -11.90 11.16 10.61
N ARG A 151 -11.55 10.63 9.43
CA ARG A 151 -12.11 9.35 8.96
C ARG A 151 -11.76 8.23 9.93
N LYS A 152 -12.77 7.48 10.37
CA LYS A 152 -12.58 6.28 11.19
C LYS A 152 -11.66 5.29 10.48
N PHE A 153 -10.81 4.60 11.24
CA PHE A 153 -10.03 3.48 10.74
C PHE A 153 -10.97 2.33 10.41
N ASP A 154 -10.92 1.89 9.17
CA ASP A 154 -11.79 0.83 8.66
C ASP A 154 -11.08 0.08 7.55
N LEU A 155 -10.85 -1.20 7.78
CA LEU A 155 -10.21 -2.14 6.86
C LEU A 155 -11.23 -3.01 6.12
N GLY A 156 -12.53 -2.70 6.28
CA GLY A 156 -13.61 -3.53 5.76
C GLY A 156 -13.55 -4.96 6.32
N GLY A 157 -13.81 -5.94 5.48
CA GLY A 157 -13.78 -7.36 5.87
C GLY A 157 -12.38 -7.97 6.00
N MET A 158 -11.30 -7.19 5.84
CA MET A 158 -9.92 -7.72 5.86
C MET A 158 -9.55 -8.41 7.18
N PRO A 159 -9.82 -7.82 8.38
CA PRO A 159 -9.51 -8.47 9.65
C PRO A 159 -10.22 -9.81 9.83
N ASP A 160 -11.49 -9.89 9.46
CA ASP A 160 -12.27 -11.13 9.56
C ASP A 160 -11.79 -12.19 8.58
N ARG A 161 -11.46 -11.79 7.35
CA ARG A 161 -10.98 -12.69 6.30
C ARG A 161 -9.65 -13.34 6.65
N PHE A 162 -8.76 -12.59 7.33
CA PHE A 162 -7.40 -13.04 7.60
C PHE A 162 -7.12 -13.30 9.09
N ARG A 163 -8.15 -13.50 9.91
CA ARG A 163 -8.00 -13.72 11.37
C ARG A 163 -7.09 -14.89 11.74
N ASN A 164 -7.08 -15.92 10.90
CA ASN A 164 -6.36 -17.17 11.14
C ASN A 164 -4.94 -17.18 10.55
N TYR A 165 -4.54 -16.14 9.81
CA TYR A 165 -3.25 -16.09 9.09
C TYR A 165 -2.10 -15.53 9.94
N GLY A 166 -2.35 -15.06 11.15
CA GLY A 166 -1.30 -14.59 12.06
C GLY A 166 -0.48 -13.42 11.56
N PHE A 167 -1.05 -12.51 10.77
CA PHE A 167 -0.36 -11.40 10.11
C PHE A 167 0.58 -10.58 10.99
N GLN A 168 0.24 -10.39 12.28
CA GLN A 168 1.04 -9.65 13.26
C GLN A 168 2.38 -10.32 13.57
N ASN A 169 2.48 -11.63 13.35
CA ASN A 169 3.69 -12.41 13.63
C ASN A 169 4.60 -12.53 12.41
N LEU A 170 4.10 -12.21 11.21
CA LEU A 170 4.88 -12.33 9.98
C LEU A 170 6.01 -11.30 9.94
N ARG A 171 7.13 -11.68 9.33
CA ARG A 171 8.32 -10.85 9.14
C ARG A 171 8.74 -10.83 7.68
N ILE A 172 9.39 -9.74 7.28
CA ILE A 172 9.91 -9.54 5.93
C ILE A 172 11.09 -10.47 5.70
N GLY A 173 10.92 -11.44 4.82
CA GLY A 173 12.02 -12.29 4.34
C GLY A 173 12.73 -11.72 3.12
N LYS A 174 11.99 -10.97 2.28
CA LYS A 174 12.56 -10.24 1.13
C LYS A 174 11.76 -8.97 0.86
N ARG A 175 12.46 -7.91 0.49
CA ARG A 175 11.87 -6.65 0.01
C ARG A 175 12.47 -6.29 -1.35
N ILE A 176 11.62 -5.85 -2.27
CA ILE A 176 12.00 -5.21 -3.53
C ILE A 176 11.31 -3.86 -3.59
N VAL A 177 12.06 -2.83 -3.98
CA VAL A 177 11.54 -1.49 -4.26
C VAL A 177 11.70 -1.22 -5.75
N ALA A 178 10.64 -0.80 -6.41
CA ALA A 178 10.62 -0.50 -7.83
C ALA A 178 9.91 0.83 -8.09
N ASP A 179 10.49 1.66 -8.95
CA ASP A 179 9.84 2.85 -9.47
C ASP A 179 9.26 2.52 -10.85
N VAL A 180 7.95 2.72 -11.02
CA VAL A 180 7.20 2.40 -12.24
C VAL A 180 6.70 3.69 -12.86
N GLN A 181 6.92 3.85 -14.18
CA GLN A 181 6.52 5.05 -14.92
C GLN A 181 5.06 4.92 -15.39
N ALA A 182 4.16 4.84 -14.42
CA ALA A 182 2.72 4.75 -14.63
C ALA A 182 1.95 5.43 -13.49
N ASN A 183 0.76 5.93 -13.81
CA ASN A 183 -0.15 6.47 -12.79
C ASN A 183 -0.59 5.37 -11.83
N TRP A 184 -0.69 5.67 -10.55
CA TRP A 184 -1.06 4.73 -9.48
C TRP A 184 -2.38 3.98 -9.73
N LYS A 185 -3.33 4.60 -10.45
CA LYS A 185 -4.62 3.98 -10.77
C LYS A 185 -4.48 2.83 -11.77
N LEU A 186 -3.51 2.90 -12.70
CA LEU A 186 -3.27 1.81 -13.65
C LEU A 186 -2.84 0.53 -12.92
N LEU A 187 -1.97 0.65 -11.93
CA LEU A 187 -1.55 -0.51 -11.13
C LEU A 187 -2.69 -1.05 -10.25
N ALA A 188 -3.52 -0.15 -9.71
CA ALA A 188 -4.69 -0.58 -8.94
C ALA A 188 -5.75 -1.27 -9.81
N GLU A 189 -5.98 -0.79 -11.03
CA GLU A 189 -6.87 -1.41 -12.01
C GLU A 189 -6.30 -2.75 -12.49
N ASN A 190 -5.01 -2.83 -12.81
CA ASN A 190 -4.33 -4.06 -13.22
C ASN A 190 -4.46 -5.14 -12.11
N PHE A 191 -4.20 -4.80 -10.85
CA PHE A 191 -4.38 -5.74 -9.72
C PHE A 191 -5.84 -6.19 -9.52
N SER A 192 -6.81 -5.42 -10.00
CA SER A 192 -8.23 -5.65 -9.73
C SER A 192 -8.88 -6.68 -10.65
N GLU A 193 -8.20 -7.17 -11.68
CA GLU A 193 -8.77 -8.09 -12.66
C GLU A 193 -7.74 -9.12 -13.13
N CYS A 194 -8.21 -10.20 -13.76
CA CYS A 194 -7.37 -11.22 -14.36
C CYS A 194 -7.71 -11.45 -15.85
N PHE A 195 -8.29 -10.46 -16.51
CA PHE A 195 -8.58 -10.48 -17.94
C PHE A 195 -7.29 -10.47 -18.76
N HIS A 196 -6.25 -9.78 -18.26
CA HIS A 196 -4.92 -9.73 -18.86
C HIS A 196 -4.05 -10.98 -18.53
N CYS A 197 -4.40 -11.78 -17.50
CA CYS A 197 -3.53 -12.85 -17.04
C CYS A 197 -3.11 -13.86 -18.13
N PRO A 198 -3.98 -14.36 -19.02
CA PRO A 198 -3.56 -15.36 -19.99
C PRO A 198 -2.43 -14.90 -20.93
N PRO A 199 -2.48 -13.72 -21.55
CA PRO A 199 -1.42 -13.26 -22.44
C PRO A 199 -0.18 -12.73 -21.72
N VAL A 200 -0.31 -12.28 -20.44
CA VAL A 200 0.76 -11.57 -19.72
C VAL A 200 1.49 -12.48 -18.75
N HIS A 201 0.79 -13.38 -18.05
CA HIS A 201 1.30 -14.18 -16.94
C HIS A 201 1.20 -15.69 -17.21
N PRO A 202 1.87 -16.25 -18.23
CA PRO A 202 1.80 -17.68 -18.50
C PRO A 202 2.30 -18.52 -17.32
N GLU A 203 3.25 -18.01 -16.51
CA GLU A 203 3.77 -18.68 -15.32
C GLU A 203 2.68 -18.79 -14.23
N LEU A 204 1.97 -17.70 -13.95
CA LEU A 204 0.87 -17.68 -12.99
C LEU A 204 -0.29 -18.58 -13.45
N CYS A 205 -0.64 -18.54 -14.73
CA CYS A 205 -1.69 -19.37 -15.33
C CYS A 205 -1.34 -20.87 -15.36
N ARG A 206 -0.08 -21.25 -15.21
CA ARG A 206 0.31 -22.66 -15.04
C ARG A 206 -0.10 -23.18 -13.67
N VAL A 207 -0.05 -22.35 -12.64
CA VAL A 207 -0.38 -22.71 -11.24
C VAL A 207 -1.84 -22.44 -10.91
N VAL A 208 -2.35 -21.27 -11.26
CA VAL A 208 -3.77 -20.90 -11.12
C VAL A 208 -4.45 -21.12 -12.47
N THR A 209 -4.90 -22.35 -12.71
CA THR A 209 -5.43 -22.75 -14.03
C THR A 209 -6.71 -22.01 -14.39
N ALA A 210 -7.51 -21.63 -13.42
CA ALA A 210 -8.72 -20.79 -13.60
C ALA A 210 -8.43 -19.46 -14.30
N TYR A 211 -7.22 -18.92 -14.21
CA TYR A 211 -6.86 -17.64 -14.84
C TYR A 211 -6.72 -17.72 -16.36
N ARG A 212 -6.59 -18.93 -16.92
CA ARG A 212 -6.65 -19.15 -18.36
C ARG A 212 -7.99 -18.73 -18.98
N GLU A 213 -9.04 -18.63 -18.15
CA GLU A 213 -10.36 -18.17 -18.56
C GLU A 213 -10.51 -16.64 -18.55
N ALA A 214 -9.41 -15.89 -18.42
CA ALA A 214 -9.39 -14.43 -18.48
C ALA A 214 -10.40 -13.77 -17.49
N GLY A 215 -10.45 -14.28 -16.25
CA GLY A 215 -11.36 -13.78 -15.22
C GLY A 215 -12.81 -14.28 -15.31
N ALA A 216 -13.17 -15.04 -16.35
CA ALA A 216 -14.55 -15.53 -16.53
C ALA A 216 -14.98 -16.57 -15.49
N TRP A 217 -14.05 -17.26 -14.84
CA TRP A 217 -14.36 -18.24 -13.77
C TRP A 217 -15.16 -17.64 -12.61
N GLY A 218 -14.87 -16.37 -12.23
CA GLY A 218 -15.59 -15.65 -11.18
C GLY A 218 -17.02 -15.25 -11.53
N LEU A 219 -17.44 -15.42 -12.79
CA LEU A 219 -18.75 -15.02 -13.30
C LEU A 219 -19.79 -16.15 -13.30
N ARG A 220 -19.38 -17.39 -13.04
CA ARG A 220 -20.26 -18.57 -13.09
C ARG A 220 -21.20 -18.70 -11.87
N GLY A 221 -21.31 -17.67 -11.03
CA GLY A 221 -22.31 -17.55 -9.96
C GLY A 221 -22.09 -18.44 -8.73
N LYS A 222 -20.97 -19.12 -8.66
CA LYS A 222 -20.50 -19.83 -7.46
C LYS A 222 -19.27 -19.11 -6.95
N GLU A 223 -19.18 -18.85 -5.64
CA GLU A 223 -17.91 -18.57 -4.97
C GLU A 223 -17.08 -19.85 -5.01
N THR A 224 -16.55 -20.16 -6.18
CA THR A 224 -15.69 -21.32 -6.36
C THR A 224 -14.26 -20.90 -6.02
N ILE A 225 -13.62 -21.70 -5.19
CA ILE A 225 -12.15 -21.66 -5.05
C ILE A 225 -11.58 -21.75 -6.47
N PRO A 226 -10.64 -20.86 -6.85
CA PRO A 226 -10.04 -20.97 -8.19
C PRO A 226 -9.45 -22.35 -8.41
N GLU A 227 -9.58 -22.86 -9.62
CA GLU A 227 -8.92 -24.10 -9.98
C GLU A 227 -7.41 -23.88 -10.05
N TYR A 228 -6.68 -24.83 -9.47
CA TYR A 228 -5.23 -24.83 -9.43
C TYR A 228 -4.68 -26.04 -10.18
N LYS A 229 -3.40 -25.99 -10.54
CA LYS A 229 -2.66 -27.13 -11.05
C LYS A 229 -2.81 -28.32 -10.08
N PRO A 230 -3.09 -29.54 -10.56
CA PRO A 230 -3.13 -30.72 -9.69
C PRO A 230 -1.87 -30.89 -8.85
N GLY A 231 -2.04 -31.07 -7.55
CA GLY A 231 -0.94 -31.20 -6.58
C GLY A 231 -0.27 -29.91 -6.16
N ALA A 232 -0.74 -28.73 -6.62
CA ALA A 232 -0.25 -27.45 -6.12
C ALA A 232 -0.60 -27.28 -4.64
N GLN A 233 0.34 -26.73 -3.86
CA GLN A 233 0.23 -26.51 -2.42
C GLN A 233 0.31 -25.02 -2.07
N THR A 234 0.97 -24.22 -2.91
CA THR A 234 1.14 -22.78 -2.76
C THR A 234 1.41 -22.12 -4.11
N LEU A 235 1.58 -20.80 -4.15
CA LEU A 235 1.91 -20.07 -5.39
C LEU A 235 3.43 -19.89 -5.53
N THR A 236 4.06 -20.87 -6.14
CA THR A 236 5.45 -20.87 -6.62
C THR A 236 5.47 -21.28 -8.09
N LEU A 237 6.58 -21.17 -8.79
CA LEU A 237 6.65 -21.52 -10.23
C LEU A 237 6.21 -22.94 -10.54
N ASP A 238 6.47 -23.89 -9.63
CA ASP A 238 6.10 -25.30 -9.76
C ASP A 238 4.86 -25.70 -8.95
N GLY A 239 4.37 -24.80 -8.06
CA GLY A 239 3.24 -25.03 -7.18
C GLY A 239 3.59 -25.76 -5.88
N SER A 240 4.87 -26.10 -5.62
CA SER A 240 5.27 -26.83 -4.42
C SER A 240 5.52 -25.89 -3.24
N ALA A 241 5.15 -26.34 -2.02
CA ALA A 241 5.51 -25.71 -0.76
C ALA A 241 6.77 -26.35 -0.17
N ARG A 242 7.60 -25.55 0.50
CA ARG A 242 8.82 -25.99 1.21
C ARG A 242 8.82 -25.60 2.69
N ILE A 243 7.79 -24.91 3.12
CA ILE A 243 7.51 -24.57 4.51
C ILE A 243 6.07 -24.98 4.82
N PRO A 244 5.72 -25.24 6.08
CA PRO A 244 4.35 -25.59 6.44
C PRO A 244 3.39 -24.40 6.23
N PRO A 245 2.09 -24.66 6.05
CA PRO A 245 1.08 -23.63 6.07
C PRO A 245 0.96 -23.00 7.47
N PHE A 246 0.45 -21.78 7.54
CA PHE A 246 0.20 -21.09 8.81
C PHE A 246 -0.62 -21.96 9.75
N ALA A 247 -0.18 -22.08 11.00
CA ALA A 247 -0.73 -23.03 11.98
C ALA A 247 -2.24 -22.77 12.28
N GLY A 248 -2.69 -21.52 12.20
CA GLY A 248 -4.06 -21.12 12.51
C GLY A 248 -5.11 -21.44 11.45
N LEU A 249 -4.71 -21.85 10.23
CA LEU A 249 -5.63 -22.06 9.12
C LEU A 249 -6.51 -23.29 9.33
N ASN A 250 -7.81 -23.15 9.01
CA ASN A 250 -8.72 -24.28 8.86
C ASN A 250 -8.54 -24.97 7.48
N ASP A 251 -9.22 -26.10 7.25
CA ASP A 251 -9.05 -26.90 6.03
C ASP A 251 -9.47 -26.14 4.75
N ALA A 252 -10.52 -25.34 4.82
CA ALA A 252 -10.98 -24.52 3.69
C ALA A 252 -9.95 -23.41 3.35
N GLU A 253 -9.33 -22.81 4.36
CA GLU A 253 -8.28 -21.81 4.17
C GLU A 253 -6.99 -22.45 3.64
N ARG A 254 -6.61 -23.64 4.11
CA ARG A 254 -5.46 -24.41 3.61
C ARG A 254 -5.62 -24.81 2.15
N SER A 255 -6.83 -25.16 1.73
CA SER A 255 -7.13 -25.53 0.34
C SER A 255 -7.26 -24.32 -0.60
N THR A 256 -7.37 -23.10 -0.06
CA THR A 256 -7.43 -21.87 -0.84
C THR A 256 -6.02 -21.33 -1.03
N LEU A 257 -5.36 -21.73 -2.12
CA LEU A 257 -3.93 -21.42 -2.33
C LEU A 257 -3.66 -19.95 -2.64
N TYR A 258 -4.69 -19.15 -2.93
CA TYR A 258 -4.52 -17.75 -3.28
C TYR A 258 -5.74 -16.90 -2.93
N VAL A 259 -5.49 -15.84 -2.17
CA VAL A 259 -6.49 -14.82 -1.84
C VAL A 259 -5.93 -13.44 -2.16
N PRO A 260 -6.28 -12.85 -3.31
CA PRO A 260 -5.96 -11.46 -3.59
C PRO A 260 -6.84 -10.55 -2.75
N TRP A 261 -6.27 -9.48 -2.21
CA TRP A 261 -7.00 -8.47 -1.47
C TRP A 261 -6.46 -7.07 -1.77
N MET A 262 -7.33 -6.15 -2.12
CA MET A 262 -6.99 -4.75 -2.32
C MET A 262 -7.67 -3.89 -1.25
N LEU A 263 -6.86 -3.15 -0.49
CA LEU A 263 -7.30 -2.09 0.40
C LEU A 263 -6.87 -0.74 -0.20
N PRO A 264 -7.77 -0.02 -0.88
CA PRO A 264 -7.42 1.25 -1.49
C PRO A 264 -7.08 2.32 -0.44
N PRO A 265 -6.10 3.21 -0.72
CA PRO A 265 -5.51 3.38 -2.05
C PRO A 265 -4.26 2.53 -2.30
N ASN A 266 -3.59 1.94 -1.28
CA ASN A 266 -2.19 1.57 -1.48
C ASN A 266 -1.72 0.23 -0.89
N LEU A 267 -2.59 -0.57 -0.28
CA LEU A 267 -2.20 -1.89 0.21
C LEU A 267 -2.86 -2.98 -0.64
N PHE A 268 -2.03 -3.77 -1.30
CA PHE A 268 -2.44 -4.96 -2.03
C PHE A 268 -1.78 -6.19 -1.43
N LEU A 269 -2.54 -7.26 -1.27
CA LEU A 269 -2.10 -8.50 -0.67
C LEU A 269 -2.35 -9.66 -1.62
N ASN A 270 -1.33 -10.46 -1.83
CA ASN A 270 -1.38 -11.80 -2.39
C ASN A 270 -1.14 -12.77 -1.23
N VAL A 271 -2.19 -13.39 -0.72
CA VAL A 271 -2.14 -14.23 0.48
C VAL A 271 -2.19 -15.70 0.08
N GLN A 272 -1.19 -16.45 0.50
CA GLN A 272 -1.05 -17.89 0.34
C GLN A 272 -1.17 -18.60 1.69
N PRO A 273 -1.31 -19.92 1.74
CA PRO A 273 -1.40 -20.65 3.02
C PRO A 273 -0.14 -20.58 3.89
N ASP A 274 1.01 -20.28 3.30
CA ASP A 274 2.35 -20.41 3.90
C ASP A 274 3.17 -19.11 3.88
N TYR A 275 2.77 -18.12 3.07
CA TYR A 275 3.41 -16.81 3.01
C TYR A 275 2.44 -15.73 2.50
N VAL A 276 2.85 -14.47 2.60
CA VAL A 276 2.13 -13.34 2.03
C VAL A 276 3.07 -12.50 1.18
N ASN A 277 2.65 -12.15 -0.03
CA ASN A 277 3.31 -11.10 -0.80
C ASN A 277 2.46 -9.83 -0.71
N SER A 278 2.99 -8.78 -0.10
CA SER A 278 2.31 -7.49 0.03
C SER A 278 2.94 -6.43 -0.87
N HIS A 279 2.10 -5.56 -1.42
CA HIS A 279 2.51 -4.43 -2.22
C HIS A 279 2.03 -3.15 -1.54
N LEU A 280 2.96 -2.25 -1.25
CA LEU A 280 2.67 -0.88 -0.86
C LEU A 280 2.97 0.05 -2.04
N MET A 281 2.03 0.88 -2.38
CA MET A 281 2.13 1.79 -3.53
C MET A 281 2.15 3.24 -3.05
N PHE A 282 3.10 4.05 -3.53
CA PHE A 282 3.24 5.45 -3.19
C PHE A 282 3.40 6.27 -4.47
N PRO A 283 2.42 7.13 -4.85
CA PRO A 283 2.56 7.97 -6.02
C PRO A 283 3.67 9.00 -5.81
N THR A 284 4.56 9.09 -6.78
CA THR A 284 5.69 10.03 -6.82
C THR A 284 5.47 11.16 -7.80
N GLY A 285 4.44 11.02 -8.64
CA GLY A 285 4.03 12.01 -9.63
C GLY A 285 2.74 11.59 -10.32
N PRO A 286 2.21 12.41 -11.22
CA PRO A 286 1.00 12.07 -11.97
C PRO A 286 1.16 10.81 -12.85
N GLU A 287 2.37 10.52 -13.30
CA GLU A 287 2.70 9.39 -14.17
C GLU A 287 3.80 8.48 -13.59
N SER A 288 3.99 8.52 -12.27
CA SER A 288 5.00 7.71 -11.61
C SER A 288 4.59 7.25 -10.22
N VAL A 289 5.02 6.07 -9.84
CA VAL A 289 4.71 5.44 -8.56
C VAL A 289 5.88 4.62 -8.06
N ARG A 290 6.14 4.67 -6.76
CA ARG A 290 7.05 3.76 -6.07
C ARG A 290 6.26 2.61 -5.49
N LEU A 291 6.71 1.39 -5.77
CA LEU A 291 6.17 0.15 -5.22
C LEU A 291 7.17 -0.47 -4.25
N VAL A 292 6.66 -0.96 -3.14
CA VAL A 292 7.42 -1.76 -2.18
C VAL A 292 6.74 -3.13 -2.12
N TYR A 293 7.45 -4.16 -2.56
CA TYR A 293 7.02 -5.55 -2.51
C TYR A 293 7.68 -6.25 -1.34
N ASP A 294 6.90 -6.78 -0.41
CA ASP A 294 7.41 -7.57 0.70
C ASP A 294 6.91 -9.00 0.64
N TRP A 295 7.80 -9.96 0.84
CA TRP A 295 7.46 -11.36 1.10
C TRP A 295 7.55 -11.60 2.59
N LEU A 296 6.40 -11.93 3.19
CA LEU A 296 6.22 -12.08 4.62
C LEU A 296 6.07 -13.54 4.98
N PHE A 297 6.82 -13.99 5.99
CA PHE A 297 6.84 -15.37 6.46
C PHE A 297 6.74 -15.42 7.98
N GLU A 298 6.32 -16.57 8.53
CA GLU A 298 6.51 -16.84 9.95
C GLU A 298 8.00 -16.95 10.27
N PRO A 299 8.51 -16.32 11.34
CA PRO A 299 9.94 -16.36 11.70
C PRO A 299 10.50 -17.77 11.86
N ALA A 300 9.70 -18.67 12.43
CA ALA A 300 10.12 -20.08 12.64
C ALA A 300 10.35 -20.86 11.34
N HIS A 301 9.74 -20.40 10.25
CA HIS A 301 9.80 -21.05 8.93
C HIS A 301 10.37 -20.14 7.85
N MET A 302 11.13 -19.10 8.25
CA MET A 302 11.72 -18.14 7.32
C MET A 302 12.64 -18.83 6.32
N PRO A 303 12.30 -18.85 5.01
CA PRO A 303 13.16 -19.48 4.02
C PRO A 303 14.43 -18.64 3.77
N ALA A 304 15.51 -19.30 3.40
CA ALA A 304 16.79 -18.66 3.07
C ALA A 304 17.38 -19.20 1.76
N GLY A 305 18.28 -18.44 1.14
CA GLY A 305 19.00 -18.86 -0.06
C GLY A 305 18.09 -19.33 -1.19
N LYS A 306 18.31 -20.52 -1.73
CA LYS A 306 17.53 -21.11 -2.83
C LYS A 306 16.04 -21.32 -2.46
N ASN A 307 15.73 -21.57 -1.18
CA ASN A 307 14.35 -21.71 -0.73
C ASN A 307 13.62 -20.35 -0.76
N LEU A 308 14.28 -19.27 -0.38
CA LEU A 308 13.69 -17.93 -0.50
C LEU A 308 13.44 -17.57 -1.97
N ALA A 309 14.39 -17.80 -2.86
CA ALA A 309 14.24 -17.60 -4.30
C ALA A 309 13.07 -18.42 -4.89
N HIS A 310 12.85 -19.65 -4.39
CA HIS A 310 11.71 -20.48 -4.79
C HIS A 310 10.37 -19.80 -4.52
N TYR A 311 10.21 -19.15 -3.35
CA TYR A 311 8.98 -18.44 -2.98
C TYR A 311 8.79 -17.09 -3.68
N THR A 312 9.89 -16.45 -4.06
CA THR A 312 9.81 -15.08 -4.59
C THR A 312 9.71 -15.03 -6.11
N ALA A 313 10.23 -16.02 -6.82
CA ALA A 313 10.42 -16.00 -8.28
C ALA A 313 9.12 -15.79 -9.08
N LEU A 314 8.00 -16.42 -8.68
CA LEU A 314 6.72 -16.26 -9.37
C LEU A 314 6.26 -14.80 -9.35
N TRP A 315 6.24 -14.19 -8.16
CA TRP A 315 5.77 -12.82 -8.00
C TRP A 315 6.77 -11.79 -8.54
N GLU A 316 8.08 -12.06 -8.50
CA GLU A 316 9.07 -11.21 -9.16
C GLU A 316 8.80 -11.14 -10.67
N THR A 317 8.53 -12.28 -11.29
CA THR A 317 8.18 -12.36 -12.71
C THR A 317 6.87 -11.64 -13.00
N THR A 318 5.81 -11.97 -12.26
CA THR A 318 4.48 -11.39 -12.44
C THR A 318 4.50 -9.87 -12.26
N ASN A 319 5.10 -9.39 -11.17
CA ASN A 319 5.19 -7.95 -10.88
C ASN A 319 5.97 -7.18 -11.96
N ALA A 320 7.03 -7.76 -12.52
CA ALA A 320 7.78 -7.14 -13.63
C ALA A 320 6.96 -7.08 -14.93
N GLN A 321 6.15 -8.10 -15.20
CA GLN A 321 5.25 -8.14 -16.35
C GLN A 321 4.15 -7.08 -16.21
N ASP A 322 3.55 -6.96 -15.02
CA ASP A 322 2.52 -5.96 -14.71
C ASP A 322 3.06 -4.53 -14.81
N ALA A 323 4.21 -4.26 -14.21
CA ALA A 323 4.85 -2.94 -14.27
C ALA A 323 5.04 -2.50 -15.72
N ARG A 324 5.61 -3.37 -16.56
CA ARG A 324 5.83 -3.10 -17.99
C ARG A 324 4.52 -2.84 -18.74
N ASN A 325 3.46 -3.61 -18.48
CA ASN A 325 2.16 -3.38 -19.11
C ASN A 325 1.55 -2.04 -18.67
N CYS A 326 1.62 -1.70 -17.41
CA CYS A 326 1.15 -0.41 -16.91
C CYS A 326 1.93 0.76 -17.52
N GLU A 327 3.24 0.62 -17.74
CA GLU A 327 4.06 1.61 -18.42
C GLU A 327 3.68 1.77 -19.90
N TRP A 328 3.42 0.67 -20.62
CA TRP A 328 2.92 0.74 -22.00
C TRP A 328 1.53 1.37 -22.05
N GLN A 329 0.67 1.06 -21.11
CA GLN A 329 -0.66 1.69 -21.00
C GLN A 329 -0.51 3.20 -20.75
N GLN A 330 0.38 3.60 -19.83
CA GLN A 330 0.68 5.03 -19.57
C GLN A 330 1.15 5.75 -20.84
N GLN A 331 2.04 5.14 -21.61
CA GLN A 331 2.49 5.69 -22.91
C GLN A 331 1.32 5.81 -23.89
N GLY A 332 0.47 4.78 -23.98
CA GLY A 332 -0.71 4.79 -24.85
C GLY A 332 -1.73 5.90 -24.50
N LEU A 333 -1.86 6.24 -23.22
CA LEU A 333 -2.71 7.33 -22.74
C LEU A 333 -2.27 8.73 -23.22
N GLN A 334 -1.05 8.89 -23.75
CA GLN A 334 -0.57 10.14 -24.37
C GLN A 334 -1.19 10.36 -25.77
N SER A 335 -1.77 9.35 -26.39
CA SER A 335 -2.37 9.46 -27.71
C SER A 335 -3.49 10.49 -27.73
N ARG A 336 -3.45 11.40 -28.70
CA ARG A 336 -4.53 12.38 -28.92
C ARG A 336 -5.85 11.73 -29.33
N ALA A 337 -5.82 10.51 -29.88
CA ALA A 337 -7.00 9.76 -30.29
C ALA A 337 -7.70 9.09 -29.10
N PHE A 338 -6.97 8.78 -28.02
CA PHE A 338 -7.51 8.09 -26.87
C PHE A 338 -8.10 9.07 -25.85
N ARG A 339 -9.40 9.00 -25.61
CA ARG A 339 -10.12 9.86 -24.68
C ARG A 339 -10.51 9.13 -23.39
N ARG A 340 -10.90 7.87 -23.52
CA ARG A 340 -11.42 7.04 -22.45
C ARG A 340 -11.47 5.57 -22.88
N GLY A 341 -11.13 4.65 -21.96
CA GLY A 341 -11.35 3.22 -22.10
C GLY A 341 -12.74 2.78 -21.65
N PHE A 342 -12.98 1.48 -21.72
CA PHE A 342 -14.21 0.84 -21.28
C PHE A 342 -13.87 -0.43 -20.51
N TYR A 343 -14.66 -0.74 -19.49
CA TYR A 343 -14.60 -2.00 -18.77
C TYR A 343 -15.59 -3.00 -19.38
N VAL A 344 -15.11 -4.22 -19.58
CA VAL A 344 -15.91 -5.37 -20.01
C VAL A 344 -16.53 -6.10 -18.80
N PRO A 345 -17.47 -7.05 -19.00
CA PRO A 345 -18.20 -7.69 -17.89
C PRO A 345 -17.34 -8.22 -16.75
N GLN A 346 -16.19 -8.83 -17.02
CA GLN A 346 -15.28 -9.38 -16.00
C GLN A 346 -14.44 -8.35 -15.24
N GLU A 347 -14.36 -7.11 -15.70
CA GLU A 347 -13.63 -6.01 -15.08
C GLU A 347 -14.47 -5.22 -14.05
N PHE A 348 -15.43 -5.87 -13.41
CA PHE A 348 -16.33 -5.23 -12.44
C PHE A 348 -15.61 -4.66 -11.23
N ASP A 349 -14.47 -5.21 -10.80
CA ASP A 349 -13.67 -4.68 -9.70
C ASP A 349 -12.88 -3.42 -10.13
N CYS A 350 -12.38 -3.34 -11.39
CA CYS A 350 -11.82 -2.12 -11.98
C CYS A 350 -12.87 -1.00 -12.02
N HIS A 351 -14.09 -1.32 -12.48
CA HIS A 351 -15.20 -0.38 -12.49
C HIS A 351 -15.54 0.12 -11.07
N ARG A 352 -15.58 -0.80 -10.07
CA ARG A 352 -15.81 -0.44 -8.67
C ARG A 352 -14.72 0.48 -8.14
N PHE A 353 -13.46 0.19 -8.44
CA PHE A 353 -12.33 1.04 -8.08
C PHE A 353 -12.44 2.43 -8.73
N ALA A 354 -12.77 2.52 -10.02
CA ALA A 354 -13.00 3.78 -10.71
C ALA A 354 -14.14 4.60 -10.07
N GLN A 355 -15.23 3.96 -9.66
CA GLN A 355 -16.31 4.61 -8.91
C GLN A 355 -15.84 5.09 -7.53
N TRP A 356 -15.02 4.31 -6.84
CA TRP A 356 -14.41 4.69 -5.57
C TRP A 356 -13.54 5.96 -5.72
N VAL A 357 -12.73 6.08 -6.77
CA VAL A 357 -11.93 7.28 -7.08
C VAL A 357 -12.85 8.47 -7.37
N ARG A 358 -13.82 8.31 -8.27
CA ARG A 358 -14.79 9.37 -8.64
C ARG A 358 -15.52 9.95 -7.42
N ALA A 359 -15.99 9.08 -6.54
CA ALA A 359 -16.74 9.50 -5.35
C ALA A 359 -15.90 10.34 -4.39
N ARG A 360 -14.60 10.05 -4.26
CA ARG A 360 -13.70 10.79 -3.36
C ARG A 360 -13.30 12.16 -3.92
N VAL A 361 -12.95 12.20 -5.19
CA VAL A 361 -12.57 13.45 -5.86
C VAL A 361 -13.77 14.42 -5.96
N ARG A 362 -14.98 13.93 -6.24
CA ARG A 362 -16.21 14.75 -6.32
C ARG A 362 -16.61 15.37 -4.98
N ARG A 363 -16.53 14.62 -3.88
CA ARG A 363 -16.92 15.12 -2.53
C ARG A 363 -16.15 16.37 -2.13
N ARG A 364 -14.94 16.58 -2.63
CA ARG A 364 -14.16 17.80 -2.33
C ARG A 364 -14.64 19.00 -3.16
N ALA A 365 -14.98 18.81 -4.42
CA ALA A 365 -15.47 19.89 -5.26
C ALA A 365 -16.70 20.57 -4.64
N SER A 366 -17.60 19.81 -3.99
CA SER A 366 -18.77 20.34 -3.28
C SER A 366 -18.41 21.05 -1.97
N LEU A 367 -17.41 20.60 -1.22
CA LEU A 367 -16.98 21.23 0.04
C LEU A 367 -16.20 22.54 -0.18
N THR A 368 -15.53 22.68 -1.30
CA THR A 368 -14.81 23.93 -1.67
C THR A 368 -15.77 24.98 -2.23
N ALA A 369 -16.86 24.55 -2.88
CA ALA A 369 -17.91 25.46 -3.39
C ALA A 369 -18.77 26.06 -2.29
N VAL A 370 -18.89 25.43 -1.12
CA VAL A 370 -19.66 25.92 0.04
C VAL A 370 -18.84 26.88 0.93
N LYS A 371 -17.51 26.96 0.73
CA LYS A 371 -16.60 27.84 1.51
C LYS A 371 -16.16 29.11 0.74
N ARG A 372 -16.77 29.38 -0.40
CA ARG A 372 -16.65 30.65 -1.14
C ARG A 372 -18.01 31.39 -1.08
#